data_8f495ef690ba0aa4e8fa495993634d8a
#
_entry.id   8f495ef690ba0aa4e8fa495993634d8a
#
_cell.length_a   1.000
_cell.length_b   1.000
_cell.length_c   1.000
_cell.angle_alpha   90.00
_cell.angle_beta   90.00
_cell.angle_gamma   90.00
#
_symmetry.space_group_name_H-M   'P 1'
#
loop_
_entity.id
_entity.type
_entity.pdbx_description
1 polymer ?
#
loop_
_entity_poly.entity_id
_entity_poly.type
_entity_poly.pdbx_seq_one_letter_code
_entity_poly.pdbx_strand_id
1 'polypeptide(L)'
;MHDIVIRGGTIVDGTGADAFVADIAINAGVITHIAPSISEDATQVINAAGHIVTPGWVDVHTHYDGQVTWDEDLEPSATNGVTTLVMGNCGVGFAPVRPGSEAPLIDIMEGVEDIPGSALVEGMPWGAWESFPEYLDFLDTRKFSIDVGTQIAH
;
A
#
# COMPACT_ATOMS: atom_id res chain seq x y z
N MET A 1 -25.79 -14.55 -3.91
CA MET A 1 -24.45 -15.13 -3.59
C MET A 1 -23.45 -14.02 -3.68
N HIS A 2 -22.63 -13.83 -2.67
CA HIS A 2 -21.60 -12.81 -2.60
C HIS A 2 -20.22 -13.38 -2.97
N ASP A 3 -19.26 -12.53 -3.29
CA ASP A 3 -17.88 -12.98 -3.50
C ASP A 3 -17.25 -13.31 -2.15
N ILE A 4 -17.36 -12.40 -1.18
CA ILE A 4 -16.84 -12.57 0.17
C ILE A 4 -17.91 -12.13 1.18
N VAL A 5 -18.02 -12.88 2.28
CA VAL A 5 -18.75 -12.44 3.49
C VAL A 5 -17.83 -12.55 4.70
N ILE A 6 -17.64 -11.45 5.42
CA ILE A 6 -16.96 -11.42 6.71
C ILE A 6 -18.04 -11.48 7.78
N ARG A 7 -17.98 -12.48 8.70
CA ARG A 7 -19.04 -12.75 9.65
C ARG A 7 -18.65 -12.48 11.09
N GLY A 8 -19.53 -11.79 11.82
CA GLY A 8 -19.50 -11.65 13.27
C GLY A 8 -18.36 -10.81 13.82
N GLY A 9 -17.74 -9.97 12.99
CA GLY A 9 -16.65 -9.09 13.41
C GLY A 9 -17.14 -7.88 14.18
N THR A 10 -16.31 -7.36 15.07
CA THR A 10 -16.53 -6.05 15.70
C THR A 10 -16.02 -4.98 14.75
N ILE A 11 -16.92 -4.27 14.12
CA ILE A 11 -16.60 -3.26 13.10
C ILE A 11 -16.23 -1.94 13.77
N VAL A 12 -15.07 -1.39 13.38
CA VAL A 12 -14.62 -0.02 13.67
C VAL A 12 -14.40 0.66 12.34
N ASP A 13 -15.38 1.43 11.88
CA ASP A 13 -15.45 1.90 10.48
C ASP A 13 -14.66 3.20 10.19
N GLY A 14 -14.00 3.76 11.19
CA GLY A 14 -13.22 5.00 11.05
C GLY A 14 -14.04 6.28 11.08
N THR A 15 -15.37 6.22 11.24
CA THR A 15 -16.22 7.43 11.29
C THR A 15 -16.20 8.14 12.64
N GLY A 16 -15.64 7.50 13.67
CA GLY A 16 -15.69 7.97 15.06
C GLY A 16 -16.97 7.57 15.81
N ALA A 17 -17.85 6.78 15.18
CA ALA A 17 -18.99 6.14 15.85
C ALA A 17 -18.56 4.97 16.73
N ASP A 18 -19.44 4.55 17.63
CA ASP A 18 -19.21 3.37 18.46
C ASP A 18 -19.05 2.10 17.60
N ALA A 19 -18.17 1.22 18.03
CA ALA A 19 -17.98 -0.09 17.40
C ALA A 19 -19.26 -0.94 17.53
N PHE A 20 -19.53 -1.73 16.49
CA PHE A 20 -20.72 -2.60 16.45
C PHE A 20 -20.40 -3.97 15.84
N VAL A 21 -21.16 -5.00 16.20
CA VAL A 21 -21.00 -6.34 15.63
C VAL A 21 -21.92 -6.48 14.42
N ALA A 22 -21.34 -6.88 13.27
CA ALA A 22 -22.10 -7.11 12.05
C ALA A 22 -21.34 -8.05 11.08
N ASP A 23 -22.06 -8.44 10.02
CA ASP A 23 -21.51 -9.09 8.84
C ASP A 23 -21.29 -8.07 7.72
N ILE A 24 -20.29 -8.30 6.88
CA ILE A 24 -19.98 -7.47 5.72
C ILE A 24 -19.99 -8.34 4.47
N ALA A 25 -20.74 -7.93 3.44
CA ALA A 25 -20.69 -8.55 2.12
C ALA A 25 -19.91 -7.69 1.12
N ILE A 26 -19.05 -8.34 0.34
CA ILE A 26 -18.21 -7.73 -0.68
C ILE A 26 -18.50 -8.41 -2.02
N ASN A 27 -18.67 -7.60 -3.07
CA ASN A 27 -18.82 -8.05 -4.45
C ASN A 27 -17.97 -7.18 -5.36
N ALA A 28 -17.20 -7.81 -6.25
CA ALA A 28 -16.29 -7.12 -7.18
C ALA A 28 -15.39 -6.10 -6.49
N GLY A 29 -14.85 -6.45 -5.31
CA GLY A 29 -13.96 -5.58 -4.54
C GLY A 29 -14.65 -4.44 -3.77
N VAL A 30 -15.99 -4.36 -3.80
CA VAL A 30 -16.75 -3.29 -3.15
C VAL A 30 -17.60 -3.84 -2.01
N ILE A 31 -17.60 -3.16 -0.86
CA ILE A 31 -18.54 -3.44 0.23
C ILE A 31 -19.93 -3.07 -0.25
N THR A 32 -20.79 -4.08 -0.40
CA THR A 32 -22.16 -3.89 -0.92
C THR A 32 -23.23 -3.93 0.16
N HIS A 33 -22.92 -4.54 1.31
CA HIS A 33 -23.87 -4.65 2.40
C HIS A 33 -23.18 -4.79 3.75
N ILE A 34 -23.71 -4.14 4.77
CA ILE A 34 -23.33 -4.31 6.18
C ILE A 34 -24.64 -4.50 6.96
N ALA A 35 -24.78 -5.61 7.66
CA ALA A 35 -25.99 -5.95 8.41
C ALA A 35 -25.66 -6.77 9.67
N PRO A 36 -26.54 -6.78 10.68
CA PRO A 36 -26.33 -7.61 11.87
C PRO A 36 -26.15 -9.09 11.56
N SER A 37 -26.70 -9.58 10.44
CA SER A 37 -26.47 -10.92 9.90
C SER A 37 -26.78 -10.95 8.41
N ILE A 38 -25.92 -11.65 7.65
CA ILE A 38 -26.08 -11.90 6.22
C ILE A 38 -26.26 -13.41 6.03
N SER A 39 -27.44 -13.83 5.58
CA SER A 39 -27.78 -15.25 5.42
C SER A 39 -27.38 -15.83 4.07
N GLU A 40 -27.14 -14.96 3.09
CA GLU A 40 -26.81 -15.34 1.73
C GLU A 40 -25.47 -16.07 1.64
N ASP A 41 -25.37 -16.99 0.69
CA ASP A 41 -24.14 -17.72 0.40
C ASP A 41 -23.06 -16.79 -0.19
N ALA A 42 -21.82 -17.15 0.04
CA ALA A 42 -20.65 -16.49 -0.52
C ALA A 42 -19.63 -17.50 -1.05
N THR A 43 -18.85 -17.08 -2.03
CA THR A 43 -17.72 -17.88 -2.54
C THR A 43 -16.67 -18.08 -1.45
N GLN A 44 -16.42 -17.05 -0.64
CA GLN A 44 -15.53 -17.10 0.51
C GLN A 44 -16.22 -16.54 1.75
N VAL A 45 -16.11 -17.26 2.87
CA VAL A 45 -16.58 -16.80 4.17
C VAL A 45 -15.40 -16.66 5.12
N ILE A 46 -15.25 -15.47 5.71
CA ILE A 46 -14.25 -15.17 6.72
C ILE A 46 -14.97 -15.09 8.08
N ASN A 47 -14.62 -15.97 9.00
CA ASN A 47 -15.15 -15.87 10.37
C ASN A 47 -14.30 -14.87 11.17
N ALA A 48 -14.89 -13.72 11.49
CA ALA A 48 -14.29 -12.65 12.27
C ALA A 48 -14.81 -12.56 13.70
N ALA A 49 -15.51 -13.59 14.19
CA ALA A 49 -16.01 -13.60 15.56
C ALA A 49 -14.87 -13.43 16.57
N GLY A 50 -14.99 -12.43 17.45
CA GLY A 50 -13.95 -12.08 18.43
C GLY A 50 -12.79 -11.25 17.86
N HIS A 51 -12.85 -10.87 16.61
CA HIS A 51 -11.86 -10.00 15.96
C HIS A 51 -12.43 -8.62 15.66
N ILE A 52 -11.54 -7.64 15.57
CA ILE A 52 -11.86 -6.30 15.08
C ILE A 52 -11.75 -6.31 13.56
N VAL A 53 -12.71 -5.67 12.88
CA VAL A 53 -12.67 -5.43 11.44
C VAL A 53 -12.64 -3.93 11.20
N THR A 54 -11.58 -3.46 10.56
CA THR A 54 -11.34 -2.05 10.26
C THR A 54 -11.16 -1.86 8.76
N PRO A 55 -11.30 -0.64 8.22
CA PRO A 55 -10.68 -0.28 6.96
C PRO A 55 -9.18 -0.57 7.00
N GLY A 56 -8.57 -0.82 5.85
CA GLY A 56 -7.13 -0.94 5.75
C GLY A 56 -6.42 0.36 6.18
N TRP A 57 -5.21 0.23 6.68
CA TRP A 57 -4.43 1.39 7.11
C TRP A 57 -3.89 2.15 5.90
N VAL A 58 -3.95 3.48 5.96
CA VAL A 58 -3.30 4.37 5.00
C VAL A 58 -2.04 4.92 5.66
N ASP A 59 -0.87 4.51 5.18
CA ASP A 59 0.40 5.04 5.64
C ASP A 59 0.83 6.20 4.73
N VAL A 60 0.72 7.41 5.25
CA VAL A 60 0.95 8.65 4.48
C VAL A 60 2.41 9.10 4.47
N HIS A 61 3.31 8.36 5.11
CA HIS A 61 4.72 8.72 5.19
C HIS A 61 5.58 7.46 5.22
N THR A 62 6.00 7.02 4.05
CA THR A 62 6.82 5.82 3.88
C THR A 62 8.03 6.11 3.01
N HIS A 63 9.00 5.21 3.05
CA HIS A 63 10.25 5.30 2.32
C HIS A 63 10.42 4.10 1.36
N TYR A 64 9.35 3.72 0.68
CA TYR A 64 9.39 2.66 -0.33
C TYR A 64 9.90 3.14 -1.70
N ASP A 65 10.41 4.38 -1.82
CA ASP A 65 10.77 5.02 -3.09
C ASP A 65 11.72 4.20 -3.96
N GLY A 66 12.64 3.46 -3.36
CA GLY A 66 13.49 2.49 -4.06
C GLY A 66 12.83 1.12 -4.15
N GLN A 67 12.38 0.57 -3.01
CA GLN A 67 11.86 -0.78 -2.88
C GLN A 67 10.66 -1.04 -3.82
N VAL A 68 9.78 -0.07 -4.01
CA VAL A 68 8.63 -0.14 -4.93
C VAL A 68 9.01 -0.51 -6.36
N THR A 69 10.26 -0.29 -6.75
CA THR A 69 10.72 -0.59 -8.11
C THR A 69 11.05 -2.07 -8.34
N TRP A 70 11.25 -2.86 -7.28
CA TRP A 70 11.57 -4.29 -7.37
C TRP A 70 10.68 -5.20 -6.52
N ASP A 71 9.97 -4.66 -5.52
CA ASP A 71 9.10 -5.42 -4.61
C ASP A 71 7.63 -5.07 -4.88
N GLU A 72 6.84 -6.05 -5.31
CA GLU A 72 5.41 -5.88 -5.57
C GLU A 72 4.55 -6.23 -4.35
N ASP A 73 5.10 -6.96 -3.40
CA ASP A 73 4.39 -7.34 -2.18
C ASP A 73 4.39 -6.24 -1.13
N LEU A 74 5.40 -5.36 -1.14
CA LEU A 74 5.55 -4.20 -0.24
C LEU A 74 5.49 -4.59 1.24
N GLU A 75 6.18 -5.66 1.55
CA GLU A 75 6.38 -6.07 2.94
C GLU A 75 7.44 -5.18 3.63
N PRO A 76 7.30 -4.89 4.93
CA PRO A 76 6.33 -5.46 5.88
C PRO A 76 4.99 -4.71 5.97
N SER A 77 4.80 -3.60 5.23
CA SER A 77 3.60 -2.78 5.36
C SER A 77 2.32 -3.55 5.03
N ALA A 78 2.30 -4.26 3.89
CA ALA A 78 1.14 -5.04 3.46
C ALA A 78 0.75 -6.12 4.49
N THR A 79 1.72 -6.83 5.04
CA THR A 79 1.47 -7.90 6.03
C THR A 79 1.05 -7.36 7.41
N ASN A 80 1.24 -6.06 7.67
CA ASN A 80 0.79 -5.39 8.88
C ASN A 80 -0.54 -4.63 8.70
N GLY A 81 -1.25 -4.86 7.59
CA GLY A 81 -2.59 -4.34 7.35
C GLY A 81 -2.63 -2.96 6.70
N VAL A 82 -1.52 -2.45 6.19
CA VAL A 82 -1.51 -1.29 5.30
C VAL A 82 -2.11 -1.71 3.96
N THR A 83 -3.02 -0.93 3.43
CA THR A 83 -3.65 -1.14 2.12
C THR A 83 -3.36 -0.02 1.13
N THR A 84 -2.85 1.09 1.62
CA THR A 84 -2.40 2.23 0.81
C THR A 84 -1.19 2.86 1.46
N LEU A 85 -0.13 3.07 0.71
CA LEU A 85 1.04 3.81 1.18
C LEU A 85 1.35 5.01 0.29
N VAL A 86 1.99 6.03 0.88
CA VAL A 86 2.42 7.24 0.18
C VAL A 86 3.88 7.50 0.48
N MET A 87 4.68 7.64 -0.59
CA MET A 87 6.11 7.92 -0.55
C MET A 87 6.42 9.39 -0.85
N GLY A 88 7.68 9.81 -0.66
CA GLY A 88 8.17 11.14 -1.01
C GLY A 88 7.79 12.26 -0.04
N ASN A 89 7.02 11.99 1.00
CA ASN A 89 6.52 12.99 1.94
C ASN A 89 7.64 13.67 2.77
N CYS A 90 8.75 12.99 2.99
CA CYS A 90 9.92 13.57 3.68
C CYS A 90 10.78 14.48 2.78
N GLY A 91 10.48 14.61 1.48
CA GLY A 91 11.26 15.37 0.53
C GLY A 91 12.45 14.60 -0.06
N VAL A 92 12.54 13.28 0.19
CA VAL A 92 13.57 12.39 -0.39
C VAL A 92 12.89 11.41 -1.33
N GLY A 93 13.54 11.09 -2.45
CA GLY A 93 13.00 10.16 -3.44
C GLY A 93 13.91 10.05 -4.66
N PHE A 94 13.52 9.20 -5.62
CA PHE A 94 14.31 8.92 -6.82
C PHE A 94 13.73 9.49 -8.11
N ALA A 95 12.79 10.43 -8.01
CA ALA A 95 12.21 11.11 -9.16
C ALA A 95 11.90 12.58 -8.84
N PRO A 96 12.40 13.55 -9.64
CA PRO A 96 13.19 13.35 -10.89
C PRO A 96 14.64 12.94 -10.61
N VAL A 97 15.26 12.25 -11.57
CA VAL A 97 16.67 11.89 -11.53
C VAL A 97 17.30 12.05 -12.92
N ARG A 98 18.41 12.81 -13.01
CA ARG A 98 19.14 12.96 -14.28
C ARG A 98 20.10 11.79 -14.45
N PRO A 99 20.31 11.28 -15.68
CA PRO A 99 21.33 10.28 -15.93
C PRO A 99 22.70 10.71 -15.40
N GLY A 100 23.35 9.82 -14.65
CA GLY A 100 24.63 10.07 -14.01
C GLY A 100 24.57 10.88 -12.71
N SER A 101 23.36 11.13 -12.18
CA SER A 101 23.16 11.82 -10.90
C SER A 101 22.57 10.89 -9.82
N GLU A 102 22.70 9.58 -9.98
CA GLU A 102 22.15 8.58 -9.09
C GLU A 102 22.91 8.52 -7.76
N ALA A 103 24.24 8.62 -7.79
CA ALA A 103 25.07 8.43 -6.61
C ALA A 103 24.73 9.37 -5.43
N PRO A 104 24.53 10.69 -5.60
CA PRO A 104 24.13 11.56 -4.50
C PRO A 104 22.77 11.19 -3.90
N LEU A 105 21.81 10.67 -4.72
CA LEU A 105 20.51 10.23 -4.22
C LEU A 105 20.66 8.94 -3.40
N ILE A 106 21.50 8.01 -3.87
CA ILE A 106 21.80 6.77 -3.15
C ILE A 106 22.43 7.08 -1.79
N ASP A 107 23.42 8.00 -1.75
CA ASP A 107 24.08 8.40 -0.50
C ASP A 107 23.09 9.01 0.50
N ILE A 108 22.14 9.84 0.03
CA ILE A 108 21.11 10.44 0.89
C ILE A 108 20.19 9.35 1.42
N MET A 109 19.73 8.44 0.58
CA MET A 109 18.79 7.39 0.98
C MET A 109 19.45 6.37 1.92
N GLU A 110 20.71 6.02 1.69
CA GLU A 110 21.45 5.17 2.63
C GLU A 110 21.58 5.84 4.01
N GLY A 111 21.78 7.16 4.04
CA GLY A 111 21.86 7.91 5.30
C GLY A 111 20.52 8.12 6.03
N VAL A 112 19.41 8.10 5.31
CA VAL A 112 18.06 8.37 5.86
C VAL A 112 17.33 7.08 6.23
N GLU A 113 17.51 6.02 5.43
CA GLU A 113 16.64 4.81 5.50
C GLU A 113 17.41 3.56 5.89
N ASP A 114 18.70 3.64 6.13
CA ASP A 114 19.58 2.49 6.41
C ASP A 114 19.49 1.39 5.31
N ILE A 115 19.04 1.73 4.10
CA ILE A 115 19.06 0.82 2.96
C ILE A 115 20.48 0.80 2.40
N PRO A 116 21.15 -0.36 2.33
CA PRO A 116 22.49 -0.41 1.75
C PRO A 116 22.52 0.15 0.34
N GLY A 117 23.41 1.09 0.05
CA GLY A 117 23.53 1.69 -1.28
C GLY A 117 23.73 0.65 -2.38
N SER A 118 24.38 -0.49 -2.07
CA SER A 118 24.50 -1.63 -3.00
C SER A 118 23.15 -2.23 -3.39
N ALA A 119 22.16 -2.26 -2.49
CA ALA A 119 20.82 -2.73 -2.81
C ALA A 119 20.09 -1.79 -3.78
N LEU A 120 20.28 -0.48 -3.60
CA LEU A 120 19.74 0.53 -4.51
C LEU A 120 20.41 0.47 -5.90
N VAL A 121 21.73 0.29 -5.94
CA VAL A 121 22.47 0.15 -7.21
C VAL A 121 21.99 -1.06 -8.00
N GLU A 122 21.81 -2.20 -7.36
CA GLU A 122 21.46 -3.47 -8.02
C GLU A 122 19.94 -3.62 -8.23
N GLY A 123 19.13 -3.11 -7.30
CA GLY A 123 17.68 -3.33 -7.31
C GLY A 123 16.91 -2.36 -8.20
N MET A 124 17.38 -1.12 -8.33
CA MET A 124 16.66 -0.11 -9.08
C MET A 124 16.94 -0.19 -10.59
N PRO A 125 15.92 -0.05 -11.44
CA PRO A 125 16.07 0.00 -12.90
C PRO A 125 16.50 1.40 -13.36
N TRP A 126 17.72 1.80 -12.98
CA TRP A 126 18.26 3.12 -13.31
C TRP A 126 18.16 3.42 -14.81
N GLY A 127 17.69 4.63 -15.15
CA GLY A 127 17.45 5.05 -16.53
C GLY A 127 16.06 4.68 -17.07
N ALA A 128 15.20 4.04 -16.28
CA ALA A 128 13.82 3.80 -16.68
C ALA A 128 12.96 5.08 -16.67
N TRP A 129 13.39 6.12 -15.95
CA TRP A 129 12.78 7.45 -15.92
C TRP A 129 13.84 8.53 -15.66
N GLU A 130 13.53 9.77 -16.05
CA GLU A 130 14.26 10.97 -15.68
C GLU A 130 13.35 11.95 -14.94
N SER A 131 12.11 12.06 -15.38
CA SER A 131 11.11 12.95 -14.80
C SER A 131 10.15 12.23 -13.85
N PHE A 132 9.46 12.99 -13.01
CA PHE A 132 8.46 12.45 -12.11
C PHE A 132 7.24 11.83 -12.84
N PRO A 133 6.71 12.41 -13.94
CA PRO A 133 5.68 11.74 -14.73
C PRO A 133 6.13 10.38 -15.29
N GLU A 134 7.35 10.26 -15.80
CA GLU A 134 7.87 8.98 -16.30
C GLU A 134 8.01 7.94 -15.17
N TYR A 135 8.35 8.37 -13.95
CA TYR A 135 8.36 7.51 -12.78
C TYR A 135 6.93 6.99 -12.45
N LEU A 136 5.92 7.85 -12.53
CA LEU A 136 4.53 7.43 -12.35
C LEU A 136 4.12 6.43 -13.44
N ASP A 137 4.48 6.68 -14.71
CA ASP A 137 4.22 5.76 -15.82
C ASP A 137 4.92 4.41 -15.59
N PHE A 138 6.14 4.41 -15.06
CA PHE A 138 6.85 3.18 -14.68
C PHE A 138 6.09 2.43 -13.57
N LEU A 139 5.67 3.11 -12.51
CA LEU A 139 4.91 2.49 -11.41
C LEU A 139 3.57 1.90 -11.89
N ASP A 140 2.90 2.55 -12.85
CA ASP A 140 1.63 2.07 -13.42
C ASP A 140 1.78 0.75 -14.20
N THR A 141 3.01 0.39 -14.60
CA THR A 141 3.29 -0.93 -15.20
C THR A 141 3.37 -2.07 -14.19
N ARG A 142 3.48 -1.76 -12.90
CA ARG A 142 3.66 -2.73 -11.81
C ARG A 142 2.31 -3.22 -11.26
N LYS A 143 2.35 -4.34 -10.55
CA LYS A 143 1.17 -4.90 -9.88
C LYS A 143 1.48 -5.05 -8.40
N PHE A 144 1.00 -4.11 -7.63
CA PHE A 144 1.22 -4.09 -6.19
C PHE A 144 0.12 -4.85 -5.43
N SER A 145 0.49 -5.42 -4.29
CA SER A 145 -0.45 -6.05 -3.35
C SER A 145 -1.35 -5.02 -2.64
N ILE A 146 -0.91 -3.75 -2.58
CA ILE A 146 -1.60 -2.60 -1.96
C ILE A 146 -1.51 -1.39 -2.87
N ASP A 147 -2.36 -0.38 -2.63
CA ASP A 147 -2.31 0.86 -3.40
C ASP A 147 -1.07 1.68 -3.07
N VAL A 148 -0.47 2.28 -4.08
CA VAL A 148 0.74 3.09 -3.96
C VAL A 148 0.48 4.50 -4.46
N GLY A 149 0.82 5.48 -3.63
CA GLY A 149 0.87 6.88 -3.99
C GLY A 149 2.27 7.45 -3.77
N THR A 150 2.63 8.49 -4.51
CA THR A 150 3.90 9.16 -4.32
C THR A 150 3.76 10.67 -4.48
N GLN A 151 4.55 11.41 -3.71
CA GLN A 151 4.71 12.85 -3.85
C GLN A 151 6.04 13.13 -4.55
N ILE A 152 6.11 14.24 -5.27
CA ILE A 152 7.38 14.68 -5.83
C ILE A 152 8.29 15.09 -4.67
N ALA A 153 9.45 14.45 -4.59
CA ALA A 153 10.48 14.81 -3.64
C ALA A 153 11.08 16.17 -3.99
N HIS A 154 11.42 16.99 -2.99
CA HIS A 154 11.90 18.33 -3.27
C HIS A 154 12.97 18.78 -2.26
#